data_ac7e41a5f769f8dc787c9bb8e9f4c4ec
#
_entry.id   ac7e41a5f769f8dc787c9bb8e9f4c4ec
#
_cell.length_a   1.000
_cell.length_b   1.000
_cell.length_c   1.000
_cell.angle_alpha   90.00
_cell.angle_beta   90.00
_cell.angle_gamma   90.00
#
_symmetry.space_group_name_H-M   'P 1'
#
loop_
_entity.id
_entity.type
_entity.pdbx_description
1 polymer ?
#
loop_
_entity_poly.entity_id
_entity_poly.type
_entity_poly.pdbx_seq_one_letter_code
_entity_poly.pdbx_strand_id
1 'polypeptide(L)'
;MWSLEEEQTLREDLIEKVIARANEGDGMLSRTELGDFRYAGQSVRVIDSQGGIWNPGASWTLGDELRATLSINTTKSGKYEDQEVSGGLWRYDYQTGGTAGKNTKMRKAMELQLPLLWFVQQNVGRYVPYKVFIINDFPDDGYCLIAPDLALASAARSESSIERRYAERMMKQRLHQPAFRAQVITAYDTKCAICRLSHGRLLDAAHITPDNDESTSTSVTNGLSLCKIHHTAYDINMIGIDANYIVHIREDILLETNGPMLEHGLKEMHKTKLWVPLAIVARPDPERLNKRFIEFTIQ
;
A
#
# COMPACT_ATOMS: atom_id res chain seq x y z
N MET A 1 13.74 28.02 -11.95
CA MET A 1 12.52 27.18 -12.03
C MET A 1 12.91 25.90 -12.73
N TRP A 2 12.57 24.75 -12.18
CA TRP A 2 12.84 23.43 -12.76
C TRP A 2 12.28 23.32 -14.18
N SER A 3 12.99 22.69 -15.09
CA SER A 3 12.38 22.19 -16.35
C SER A 3 11.33 21.11 -16.03
N LEU A 4 10.48 20.77 -16.96
CA LEU A 4 9.49 19.71 -16.76
C LEU A 4 10.18 18.36 -16.56
N GLU A 5 11.22 18.07 -17.30
CA GLU A 5 11.99 16.82 -17.24
C GLU A 5 12.74 16.68 -15.90
N GLU A 6 13.38 17.75 -15.42
CA GLU A 6 14.05 17.76 -14.12
C GLU A 6 13.07 17.56 -12.97
N GLU A 7 11.89 18.21 -13.03
CA GLU A 7 10.84 18.04 -12.02
C GLU A 7 10.26 16.63 -12.04
N GLN A 8 10.09 16.02 -13.21
CA GLN A 8 9.62 14.64 -13.35
C GLN A 8 10.63 13.66 -12.75
N THR A 9 11.89 13.81 -13.07
CA THR A 9 13.00 12.99 -12.53
C THR A 9 13.07 13.08 -11.00
N LEU A 10 12.99 14.29 -10.45
CA LEU A 10 12.96 14.52 -9.01
C LEU A 10 11.77 13.81 -8.35
N ARG A 11 10.57 13.90 -8.95
CA ARG A 11 9.35 13.27 -8.40
C ARG A 11 9.46 11.75 -8.39
N GLU A 12 9.93 11.15 -9.48
CA GLU A 12 10.11 9.71 -9.61
C GLU A 12 11.11 9.19 -8.57
N ASP A 13 12.26 9.85 -8.41
CA ASP A 13 13.26 9.50 -7.39
C ASP A 13 12.71 9.60 -5.96
N LEU A 14 12.02 10.70 -5.64
CA LEU A 14 11.45 10.87 -4.30
C LEU A 14 10.32 9.86 -4.01
N ILE A 15 9.44 9.60 -4.97
CA ILE A 15 8.35 8.63 -4.85
C ILE A 15 8.92 7.22 -4.60
N GLU A 16 9.91 6.81 -5.40
CA GLU A 16 10.57 5.52 -5.23
C GLU A 16 11.21 5.38 -3.85
N LYS A 17 11.99 6.37 -3.42
CA LYS A 17 12.64 6.39 -2.09
C LYS A 17 11.63 6.34 -0.94
N VAL A 18 10.53 7.09 -1.03
CA VAL A 18 9.50 7.13 0.00
C VAL A 18 8.81 5.78 0.13
N ILE A 19 8.40 5.17 -0.99
CA ILE A 19 7.75 3.86 -1.00
C ILE A 19 8.73 2.76 -0.54
N ALA A 20 9.99 2.80 -1.00
CA ALA A 20 11.02 1.86 -0.59
C ALA A 20 11.25 1.90 0.93
N ARG A 21 11.39 3.10 1.51
CA ARG A 21 11.59 3.27 2.96
C ARG A 21 10.39 2.80 3.78
N ALA A 22 9.17 3.05 3.32
CA ALA A 22 7.98 2.50 3.98
C ALA A 22 8.00 0.96 4.00
N ASN A 23 8.40 0.34 2.89
CA ASN A 23 8.49 -1.11 2.74
C ASN A 23 9.66 -1.75 3.52
N GLU A 24 10.62 -0.98 4.01
CA GLU A 24 11.65 -1.45 4.96
C GLU A 24 11.06 -1.83 6.32
N GLY A 25 9.95 -1.19 6.70
CA GLY A 25 9.19 -1.44 7.92
C GLY A 25 7.84 -2.09 7.64
N ASP A 26 6.85 -1.58 8.34
CA ASP A 26 5.45 -2.03 8.28
C ASP A 26 4.62 -1.43 7.14
N GLY A 27 5.22 -0.67 6.24
CA GLY A 27 4.54 0.01 5.13
C GLY A 27 4.10 1.45 5.46
N MET A 28 4.43 1.95 6.65
CA MET A 28 4.06 3.29 7.09
C MET A 28 5.28 4.13 7.47
N LEU A 29 5.15 5.44 7.29
CA LEU A 29 6.13 6.43 7.73
C LEU A 29 5.49 7.45 8.66
N SER A 30 6.24 7.91 9.65
CA SER A 30 5.86 9.03 10.51
C SER A 30 6.05 10.36 9.76
N ARG A 31 5.43 11.41 10.25
CA ARG A 31 5.60 12.77 9.70
C ARG A 31 7.06 13.25 9.84
N THR A 32 7.79 12.82 10.86
CA THR A 32 9.20 13.12 11.05
C THR A 32 10.04 12.46 9.95
N GLU A 33 9.82 11.15 9.68
CA GLU A 33 10.51 10.45 8.60
C GLU A 33 10.20 11.06 7.23
N LEU A 34 8.95 11.50 6.99
CA LEU A 34 8.55 12.20 5.77
C LEU A 34 9.15 13.62 5.64
N GLY A 35 9.74 14.14 6.71
CA GLY A 35 10.48 15.40 6.73
C GLY A 35 11.96 15.27 6.38
N ASP A 36 12.51 14.06 6.24
CA ASP A 36 13.95 13.80 6.11
C ASP A 36 14.27 12.80 4.99
N PHE A 37 13.96 13.21 3.77
CA PHE A 37 14.43 12.51 2.56
C PHE A 37 15.61 13.25 1.94
N ARG A 38 16.30 12.62 0.98
CA ARG A 38 17.46 13.22 0.30
C ARG A 38 17.30 13.19 -1.21
N TYR A 39 17.56 14.34 -1.82
CA TYR A 39 17.70 14.49 -3.26
C TYR A 39 18.98 15.29 -3.58
N ALA A 40 19.79 14.82 -4.49
CA ALA A 40 21.10 15.46 -4.85
C ALA A 40 21.96 15.83 -3.61
N GLY A 41 21.96 15.00 -2.56
CA GLY A 41 22.71 15.23 -1.32
C GLY A 41 22.05 16.17 -0.30
N GLN A 42 20.97 16.85 -0.66
CA GLN A 42 20.25 17.78 0.21
C GLN A 42 19.06 17.09 0.92
N SER A 43 18.79 17.50 2.18
CA SER A 43 17.61 17.05 2.90
C SER A 43 16.36 17.71 2.35
N VAL A 44 15.32 16.94 2.04
CA VAL A 44 14.07 17.43 1.48
C VAL A 44 12.87 16.90 2.24
N ARG A 45 11.91 17.78 2.52
CA ARG A 45 10.60 17.41 3.07
C ARG A 45 9.64 17.05 1.95
N VAL A 46 8.93 15.94 2.11
CA VAL A 46 7.95 15.46 1.11
C VAL A 46 6.49 15.63 1.54
N ILE A 47 6.22 16.09 2.75
CA ILE A 47 4.89 16.34 3.31
C ILE A 47 4.80 17.73 3.94
N ASP A 48 3.65 18.37 3.88
CA ASP A 48 3.40 19.62 4.62
C ASP A 48 3.46 19.37 6.14
N SER A 49 3.96 20.34 6.90
CA SER A 49 4.08 20.24 8.37
C SER A 49 2.73 20.21 9.07
N GLN A 50 1.71 20.90 8.52
CA GLN A 50 0.39 21.06 9.13
C GLN A 50 -0.77 20.90 8.14
N GLY A 51 -0.54 21.18 6.86
CA GLY A 51 -1.56 21.17 5.81
C GLY A 51 -1.77 19.82 5.13
N GLY A 52 -2.83 19.72 4.32
CA GLY A 52 -3.16 18.56 3.47
C GLY A 52 -2.47 18.58 2.10
N ILE A 53 -1.99 19.73 1.62
CA ILE A 53 -1.36 19.91 0.30
C ILE A 53 0.03 20.50 0.48
N TRP A 54 1.04 19.85 -0.07
CA TRP A 54 2.42 20.31 -0.03
C TRP A 54 2.90 20.79 -1.41
N ASN A 55 3.08 22.12 -1.47
CA ASN A 55 3.66 22.81 -2.61
C ASN A 55 5.00 23.43 -2.16
N PRO A 56 6.14 22.76 -2.38
CA PRO A 56 7.44 23.33 -2.04
C PRO A 56 7.64 24.68 -2.75
N GLY A 57 7.96 25.71 -1.98
CA GLY A 57 8.20 27.07 -2.48
C GLY A 57 9.70 27.42 -2.52
N ALA A 58 10.01 28.69 -2.76
CA ALA A 58 11.37 29.19 -2.86
C ALA A 58 12.24 29.00 -1.59
N SER A 59 11.61 28.77 -0.43
CA SER A 59 12.30 28.42 0.81
C SER A 59 12.62 26.95 0.97
N TRP A 60 12.26 26.12 -0.01
CA TRP A 60 12.61 24.71 -0.01
C TRP A 60 14.12 24.55 -0.21
N THR A 61 14.69 23.51 0.42
CA THR A 61 16.14 23.31 0.42
C THR A 61 16.78 23.20 -0.97
N LEU A 62 16.00 22.80 -1.98
CA LEU A 62 16.45 22.74 -3.36
C LEU A 62 16.40 24.08 -4.12
N GLY A 63 15.90 25.14 -3.46
CA GLY A 63 16.00 26.53 -3.93
C GLY A 63 14.97 26.95 -4.98
N ASP A 64 14.50 26.05 -5.82
CA ASP A 64 13.56 26.31 -6.91
C ASP A 64 12.15 25.84 -6.59
N GLU A 65 11.17 26.64 -7.00
CA GLU A 65 9.76 26.31 -6.84
C GLU A 65 9.32 25.26 -7.86
N LEU A 66 8.59 24.23 -7.39
CA LEU A 66 7.97 23.22 -8.27
C LEU A 66 6.76 23.83 -9.00
N ARG A 67 6.54 23.37 -10.24
CA ARG A 67 5.41 23.77 -11.08
C ARG A 67 4.08 23.28 -10.53
N ALA A 68 4.11 22.08 -9.91
CA ALA A 68 2.91 21.37 -9.47
C ALA A 68 3.03 20.89 -8.02
N THR A 69 1.90 20.52 -7.40
CA THR A 69 1.84 19.90 -6.08
C THR A 69 2.72 18.66 -6.00
N LEU A 70 3.57 18.57 -4.97
CA LEU A 70 4.42 17.40 -4.75
C LEU A 70 3.68 16.29 -4.02
N SER A 71 2.92 16.65 -2.98
CA SER A 71 2.18 15.67 -2.22
C SER A 71 0.86 16.20 -1.63
N ILE A 72 -0.01 15.26 -1.35
CA ILE A 72 -1.28 15.46 -0.65
C ILE A 72 -1.38 14.47 0.51
N ASN A 73 -2.18 14.77 1.53
CA ASN A 73 -2.40 13.85 2.63
C ASN A 73 -3.85 13.85 3.11
N THR A 74 -4.34 12.65 3.44
CA THR A 74 -5.64 12.37 4.01
C THR A 74 -5.48 11.91 5.44
N THR A 75 -6.25 12.51 6.37
CA THR A 75 -6.26 12.15 7.79
C THR A 75 -7.63 11.62 8.20
N LYS A 76 -7.67 10.60 9.07
CA LYS A 76 -8.92 9.97 9.54
C LYS A 76 -9.88 10.92 10.29
N SER A 77 -9.36 12.00 10.86
CA SER A 77 -10.14 13.01 11.59
C SER A 77 -10.32 14.30 10.80
N GLY A 78 -10.06 14.29 9.51
CA GLY A 78 -10.08 15.46 8.63
C GLY A 78 -11.49 15.99 8.41
N LYS A 79 -11.58 17.29 8.07
CA LYS A 79 -12.82 17.95 7.62
C LYS A 79 -13.31 17.44 6.26
N TYR A 80 -12.50 16.66 5.57
CA TYR A 80 -12.66 16.28 4.18
C TYR A 80 -12.99 14.79 4.11
N GLU A 81 -14.02 14.45 3.35
CA GLU A 81 -14.46 13.08 3.13
C GLU A 81 -13.81 12.49 1.88
N ASP A 82 -12.47 12.32 1.94
CA ASP A 82 -11.80 11.59 0.88
C ASP A 82 -12.34 10.15 0.84
N GLN A 83 -12.93 9.77 -0.28
CA GLN A 83 -13.63 8.48 -0.40
C GLN A 83 -13.39 7.82 -1.76
N GLU A 84 -13.45 6.49 -1.77
CA GLU A 84 -13.49 5.74 -3.01
C GLU A 84 -14.79 6.02 -3.76
N VAL A 85 -14.67 6.28 -5.06
CA VAL A 85 -15.81 6.42 -5.97
C VAL A 85 -15.80 5.32 -7.01
N SER A 86 -16.86 5.23 -7.82
CA SER A 86 -16.96 4.21 -8.86
C SER A 86 -15.73 4.21 -9.80
N GLY A 87 -15.37 3.02 -10.30
CA GLY A 87 -14.26 2.87 -11.24
C GLY A 87 -12.88 2.77 -10.61
N GLY A 88 -12.77 2.59 -9.28
CA GLY A 88 -11.47 2.48 -8.59
C GLY A 88 -10.72 3.81 -8.51
N LEU A 89 -11.44 4.91 -8.60
CA LEU A 89 -10.92 6.25 -8.42
C LEU A 89 -11.18 6.70 -6.98
N TRP A 90 -10.40 7.70 -6.53
CA TRP A 90 -10.62 8.34 -5.24
C TRP A 90 -10.94 9.81 -5.43
N ARG A 91 -11.99 10.28 -4.73
CA ARG A 91 -12.29 11.67 -4.54
C ARG A 91 -11.37 12.23 -3.46
N TYR A 92 -10.67 13.31 -3.79
CA TYR A 92 -9.86 14.10 -2.87
C TYR A 92 -10.46 15.51 -2.79
N ASP A 93 -10.92 15.89 -1.61
CA ASP A 93 -11.54 17.20 -1.39
C ASP A 93 -10.48 18.31 -1.29
N TYR A 94 -10.74 19.43 -1.95
CA TYR A 94 -9.86 20.60 -1.90
C TYR A 94 -9.84 21.24 -0.51
N GLN A 95 -8.70 21.81 -0.15
CA GLN A 95 -8.65 22.67 1.03
C GLN A 95 -9.53 23.91 0.85
N THR A 96 -10.09 24.43 1.96
CA THR A 96 -10.85 25.67 1.98
C THR A 96 -10.11 26.79 1.28
N GLY A 97 -10.71 27.42 0.26
CA GLY A 97 -10.09 28.46 -0.57
C GLY A 97 -10.41 28.31 -2.07
N GLY A 98 -11.15 27.28 -2.46
CA GLY A 98 -11.59 27.06 -3.85
C GLY A 98 -10.42 26.81 -4.79
N THR A 99 -10.46 27.40 -5.99
CA THR A 99 -9.45 27.23 -7.05
C THR A 99 -8.17 28.05 -6.85
N ALA A 100 -8.10 28.87 -5.79
CA ALA A 100 -6.94 29.73 -5.48
C ALA A 100 -5.95 29.05 -4.51
N GLY A 101 -4.77 29.64 -4.35
CA GLY A 101 -3.78 29.22 -3.38
C GLY A 101 -3.15 27.87 -3.68
N LYS A 102 -3.10 26.96 -2.69
CA LYS A 102 -2.45 25.63 -2.82
C LYS A 102 -3.11 24.73 -3.88
N ASN A 103 -4.42 24.89 -4.13
CA ASN A 103 -5.17 24.10 -5.09
C ASN A 103 -4.77 24.39 -6.56
N THR A 104 -4.26 25.59 -6.86
CA THR A 104 -3.82 25.96 -8.21
C THR A 104 -2.75 25.00 -8.76
N LYS A 105 -1.81 24.58 -7.91
CA LYS A 105 -0.73 23.65 -8.29
C LYS A 105 -1.19 22.21 -8.43
N MET A 106 -2.33 21.83 -7.84
CA MET A 106 -2.95 20.52 -8.07
C MET A 106 -3.47 20.41 -9.51
N ARG A 107 -4.18 21.45 -10.00
CA ARG A 107 -4.59 21.49 -11.42
C ARG A 107 -3.39 21.41 -12.36
N LYS A 108 -2.28 22.08 -11.99
CA LYS A 108 -1.06 22.02 -12.79
C LYS A 108 -0.45 20.60 -12.84
N ALA A 109 -0.54 19.84 -11.74
CA ALA A 109 -0.14 18.44 -11.75
C ALA A 109 -0.97 17.59 -12.73
N MET A 110 -2.29 17.85 -12.82
CA MET A 110 -3.16 17.19 -13.81
C MET A 110 -2.79 17.56 -15.24
N GLU A 111 -2.66 18.85 -15.54
CA GLU A 111 -2.33 19.35 -16.88
C GLU A 111 -1.00 18.81 -17.41
N LEU A 112 0.00 18.70 -16.55
CA LEU A 112 1.34 18.20 -16.85
C LEU A 112 1.47 16.69 -16.69
N GLN A 113 0.42 16.00 -16.24
CA GLN A 113 0.40 14.56 -15.95
C GLN A 113 1.51 14.12 -14.98
N LEU A 114 1.84 14.98 -14.02
CA LEU A 114 2.89 14.71 -13.04
C LEU A 114 2.37 13.84 -11.88
N PRO A 115 3.14 12.83 -11.44
CA PRO A 115 2.78 12.05 -10.28
C PRO A 115 2.91 12.85 -8.99
N LEU A 116 2.07 12.50 -8.00
CA LEU A 116 2.10 13.02 -6.65
C LEU A 116 2.31 11.89 -5.65
N LEU A 117 2.86 12.24 -4.50
CA LEU A 117 2.76 11.39 -3.30
C LEU A 117 1.42 11.66 -2.60
N TRP A 118 0.67 10.61 -2.33
CA TRP A 118 -0.53 10.68 -1.48
C TRP A 118 -0.28 9.91 -0.20
N PHE A 119 -0.40 10.59 0.93
CA PHE A 119 -0.16 10.04 2.26
C PHE A 119 -1.48 9.80 2.97
N VAL A 120 -1.85 8.54 3.18
CA VAL A 120 -3.09 8.15 3.86
C VAL A 120 -2.78 7.74 5.29
N GLN A 121 -3.35 8.47 6.25
CA GLN A 121 -3.17 8.16 7.65
C GLN A 121 -3.90 6.87 8.03
N GLN A 122 -3.16 5.87 8.50
CA GLN A 122 -3.73 4.62 9.04
C GLN A 122 -3.82 4.66 10.57
N ASN A 123 -2.77 5.12 11.23
CA ASN A 123 -2.70 5.32 12.67
C ASN A 123 -2.29 6.77 12.97
N VAL A 124 -2.47 7.21 14.21
CA VAL A 124 -2.09 8.57 14.62
C VAL A 124 -0.62 8.84 14.28
N GLY A 125 -0.39 9.83 13.42
CA GLY A 125 0.95 10.22 12.98
C GLY A 125 1.68 9.24 12.04
N ARG A 126 1.00 8.17 11.57
CA ARG A 126 1.58 7.15 10.68
C ARG A 126 0.81 7.11 9.35
N TYR A 127 1.53 7.20 8.24
CA TYR A 127 0.99 7.37 6.90
C TYR A 127 1.50 6.28 5.95
N VAL A 128 0.59 5.70 5.16
CA VAL A 128 0.91 4.86 4.01
C VAL A 128 1.11 5.76 2.79
N PRO A 129 2.26 5.69 2.11
CA PRO A 129 2.51 6.45 0.89
C PRO A 129 1.96 5.75 -0.34
N TYR A 130 1.39 6.54 -1.26
CA TYR A 130 0.93 6.12 -2.58
C TYR A 130 1.53 7.02 -3.67
N LYS A 131 1.79 6.44 -4.84
CA LYS A 131 1.96 7.20 -6.09
C LYS A 131 0.59 7.35 -6.73
N VAL A 132 0.18 8.58 -7.01
CA VAL A 132 -1.10 8.86 -7.66
C VAL A 132 -0.97 9.96 -8.71
N PHE A 133 -1.98 10.06 -9.57
CA PHE A 133 -2.16 11.12 -10.56
C PHE A 133 -3.52 11.76 -10.39
N ILE A 134 -3.63 13.06 -10.65
CA ILE A 134 -4.92 13.73 -10.74
C ILE A 134 -5.48 13.47 -12.14
N ILE A 135 -6.70 12.94 -12.20
CA ILE A 135 -7.33 12.50 -13.44
C ILE A 135 -8.36 13.53 -13.93
N ASN A 136 -9.16 14.06 -13.01
CA ASN A 136 -10.17 15.08 -13.28
C ASN A 136 -10.20 16.10 -12.15
N ASP A 137 -10.56 17.33 -12.50
CA ASP A 137 -10.70 18.46 -11.59
C ASP A 137 -12.14 18.99 -11.65
N PHE A 138 -12.78 19.12 -10.48
CA PHE A 138 -14.13 19.65 -10.28
C PHE A 138 -14.07 20.82 -9.30
N PRO A 139 -13.54 21.98 -9.74
CA PRO A 139 -13.29 23.12 -8.85
C PRO A 139 -14.54 23.72 -8.26
N ASP A 140 -15.67 23.71 -8.98
CA ASP A 140 -16.95 24.24 -8.52
C ASP A 140 -17.57 23.35 -7.42
N ASP A 141 -17.29 22.06 -7.47
CA ASP A 141 -17.71 21.05 -6.47
C ASP A 141 -16.66 20.86 -5.35
N GLY A 142 -15.51 21.48 -5.46
CA GLY A 142 -14.47 21.51 -4.44
C GLY A 142 -13.65 20.23 -4.29
N TYR A 143 -13.52 19.40 -5.35
CA TYR A 143 -12.74 18.16 -5.32
C TYR A 143 -12.03 17.85 -6.64
N CYS A 144 -11.10 16.91 -6.58
CA CYS A 144 -10.55 16.25 -7.77
C CYS A 144 -10.62 14.73 -7.64
N LEU A 145 -10.47 14.03 -8.77
CA LEU A 145 -10.34 12.57 -8.80
C LEU A 145 -8.87 12.19 -8.99
N ILE A 146 -8.41 11.26 -8.17
CA ILE A 146 -7.06 10.70 -8.23
C ILE A 146 -7.10 9.21 -8.55
N ALA A 147 -6.05 8.73 -9.24
CA ALA A 147 -5.86 7.34 -9.61
C ALA A 147 -4.39 6.92 -9.43
N PRO A 148 -4.11 5.62 -9.19
CA PRO A 148 -2.74 5.14 -9.04
C PRO A 148 -1.97 5.04 -10.37
N ASP A 149 -2.67 5.12 -11.51
CA ASP A 149 -2.07 4.92 -12.82
C ASP A 149 -2.91 5.60 -13.93
N LEU A 150 -2.24 6.35 -14.81
CA LEU A 150 -2.90 7.06 -15.92
C LEU A 150 -3.45 6.13 -17.00
N ALA A 151 -2.71 5.07 -17.33
CA ALA A 151 -3.13 4.14 -18.38
C ALA A 151 -4.36 3.33 -17.91
N LEU A 152 -4.37 2.88 -16.64
CA LEU A 152 -5.53 2.20 -16.06
C LEU A 152 -6.74 3.14 -15.95
N ALA A 153 -6.54 4.40 -15.56
CA ALA A 153 -7.62 5.38 -15.53
C ALA A 153 -8.22 5.66 -16.92
N SER A 154 -7.40 5.65 -17.95
CA SER A 154 -7.86 5.73 -19.34
C SER A 154 -8.62 4.47 -19.77
N ALA A 155 -8.09 3.28 -19.49
CA ALA A 155 -8.72 2.00 -19.81
C ALA A 155 -10.06 1.79 -19.06
N ALA A 156 -10.21 2.34 -17.87
CA ALA A 156 -11.48 2.32 -17.13
C ALA A 156 -12.61 3.11 -17.81
N ARG A 157 -12.28 3.94 -18.79
CA ARG A 157 -13.23 4.67 -19.65
C ARG A 157 -13.46 3.99 -21.01
N SER A 158 -12.84 2.82 -21.25
CA SER A 158 -13.00 2.07 -22.50
C SER A 158 -14.46 1.64 -22.71
N GLU A 159 -14.89 1.60 -23.97
CA GLU A 159 -16.18 1.03 -24.36
C GLU A 159 -16.22 -0.49 -24.14
N SER A 160 -15.07 -1.16 -24.18
CA SER A 160 -14.92 -2.57 -23.85
C SER A 160 -15.21 -2.85 -22.39
N SER A 161 -16.27 -3.58 -22.10
CA SER A 161 -16.66 -3.95 -20.72
C SER A 161 -15.63 -4.83 -20.02
N ILE A 162 -14.82 -5.58 -20.78
CA ILE A 162 -13.76 -6.46 -20.24
C ILE A 162 -12.57 -5.60 -19.83
N GLU A 163 -12.09 -4.72 -20.70
CA GLU A 163 -10.97 -3.82 -20.41
C GLU A 163 -11.29 -2.90 -19.23
N ARG A 164 -12.49 -2.32 -19.23
CA ARG A 164 -12.96 -1.46 -18.14
C ARG A 164 -12.94 -2.17 -16.79
N ARG A 165 -13.56 -3.36 -16.68
CA ARG A 165 -13.59 -4.14 -15.43
C ARG A 165 -12.18 -4.57 -14.98
N TYR A 166 -11.31 -4.92 -15.93
CA TYR A 166 -9.92 -5.24 -15.60
C TYR A 166 -9.19 -4.03 -15.04
N ALA A 167 -9.30 -2.86 -15.70
CA ALA A 167 -8.66 -1.63 -15.25
C ALA A 167 -9.16 -1.18 -13.87
N GLU A 168 -10.47 -1.20 -13.63
CA GLU A 168 -11.09 -0.89 -12.34
C GLU A 168 -10.57 -1.81 -11.23
N ARG A 169 -10.51 -3.12 -11.49
CA ARG A 169 -9.97 -4.10 -10.54
C ARG A 169 -8.50 -3.82 -10.21
N MET A 170 -7.68 -3.55 -11.22
CA MET A 170 -6.26 -3.26 -11.03
C MET A 170 -6.02 -1.95 -10.28
N MET A 171 -6.83 -0.92 -10.50
CA MET A 171 -6.76 0.33 -9.75
C MET A 171 -7.12 0.11 -8.28
N LYS A 172 -8.23 -0.56 -7.99
CA LYS A 172 -8.63 -0.92 -6.62
C LYS A 172 -7.53 -1.71 -5.91
N GLN A 173 -6.99 -2.74 -6.55
CA GLN A 173 -5.90 -3.53 -6.00
C GLN A 173 -4.68 -2.67 -5.62
N ARG A 174 -4.23 -1.78 -6.51
CA ARG A 174 -3.09 -0.88 -6.25
C ARG A 174 -3.34 0.10 -5.10
N LEU A 175 -4.58 0.51 -4.88
CA LEU A 175 -4.95 1.40 -3.78
C LEU A 175 -5.12 0.65 -2.46
N HIS A 176 -5.65 -0.57 -2.48
CA HIS A 176 -5.93 -1.31 -1.25
C HIS A 176 -4.73 -2.11 -0.71
N GLN A 177 -3.89 -2.65 -1.60
CA GLN A 177 -2.74 -3.49 -1.18
C GLN A 177 -1.78 -2.82 -0.19
N PRO A 178 -1.33 -1.55 -0.36
CA PRO A 178 -0.41 -0.93 0.60
C PRO A 178 -1.02 -0.77 1.99
N ALA A 179 -2.30 -0.38 2.08
CA ALA A 179 -3.01 -0.26 3.35
C ALA A 179 -3.22 -1.62 4.03
N PHE A 180 -3.65 -2.63 3.27
CA PHE A 180 -3.78 -4.01 3.76
C PHE A 180 -2.44 -4.54 4.29
N ARG A 181 -1.37 -4.38 3.50
CA ARG A 181 -0.02 -4.76 3.93
C ARG A 181 0.37 -4.08 5.24
N ALA A 182 0.18 -2.77 5.33
CA ALA A 182 0.53 -2.01 6.52
C ALA A 182 -0.24 -2.50 7.76
N GLN A 183 -1.54 -2.75 7.64
CA GLN A 183 -2.38 -3.25 8.73
C GLN A 183 -1.95 -4.66 9.19
N VAL A 184 -1.74 -5.58 8.24
CA VAL A 184 -1.34 -6.95 8.55
C VAL A 184 0.05 -6.98 9.17
N ILE A 185 1.08 -6.38 8.54
CA ILE A 185 2.45 -6.41 9.05
C ILE A 185 2.54 -5.78 10.45
N THR A 186 1.83 -4.67 10.69
CA THR A 186 1.75 -4.03 12.01
C THR A 186 1.10 -4.96 13.04
N ALA A 187 -0.01 -5.63 12.70
CA ALA A 187 -0.71 -6.52 13.63
C ALA A 187 0.17 -7.70 14.11
N TYR A 188 1.14 -8.11 13.29
CA TYR A 188 2.10 -9.18 13.61
C TYR A 188 3.46 -8.66 14.13
N ASP A 189 3.56 -7.40 14.58
CA ASP A 189 4.79 -6.78 15.11
C ASP A 189 5.96 -6.84 14.10
N THR A 190 5.69 -6.70 12.83
CA THR A 190 6.68 -6.80 11.73
C THR A 190 7.46 -8.12 11.78
N LYS A 191 6.75 -9.25 11.94
CA LYS A 191 7.35 -10.59 12.00
C LYS A 191 6.53 -11.59 11.20
N CYS A 192 7.24 -12.57 10.61
CA CYS A 192 6.59 -13.72 9.98
C CYS A 192 5.79 -14.53 11.00
N ALA A 193 4.54 -14.85 10.70
CA ALA A 193 3.66 -15.64 11.56
C ALA A 193 4.14 -17.08 11.78
N ILE A 194 4.97 -17.62 10.89
CA ILE A 194 5.50 -18.99 10.97
C ILE A 194 6.90 -19.00 11.62
N CYS A 195 7.91 -18.37 11.02
CA CYS A 195 9.30 -18.47 11.46
C CYS A 195 9.81 -17.27 12.28
N ARG A 196 8.99 -16.26 12.53
CA ARG A 196 9.36 -15.05 13.29
C ARG A 196 10.46 -14.19 12.67
N LEU A 197 10.82 -14.41 11.38
CA LEU A 197 11.73 -13.51 10.67
C LEU A 197 11.23 -12.07 10.80
N SER A 198 12.09 -11.18 11.28
CA SER A 198 11.76 -9.79 11.58
C SER A 198 12.52 -8.84 10.65
N HIS A 199 12.12 -8.80 9.36
CA HIS A 199 12.74 -7.94 8.37
C HIS A 199 11.69 -7.48 7.36
N GLY A 200 11.23 -6.22 7.46
CA GLY A 200 10.09 -5.69 6.71
C GLY A 200 10.17 -5.90 5.18
N ARG A 201 11.36 -5.78 4.58
CA ARG A 201 11.56 -6.03 3.14
C ARG A 201 11.32 -7.49 2.71
N LEU A 202 11.47 -8.42 3.65
CA LEU A 202 11.26 -9.85 3.40
C LEU A 202 9.87 -10.33 3.83
N LEU A 203 9.00 -9.43 4.30
CA LEU A 203 7.64 -9.74 4.73
C LEU A 203 6.62 -9.26 3.71
N ASP A 204 5.59 -10.08 3.52
CA ASP A 204 4.39 -9.76 2.76
C ASP A 204 3.13 -10.02 3.60
N ALA A 205 2.04 -9.34 3.25
CA ALA A 205 0.72 -9.68 3.72
C ALA A 205 0.08 -10.66 2.73
N ALA A 206 0.08 -11.94 3.13
CA ALA A 206 -0.59 -13.00 2.37
C ALA A 206 -2.09 -12.98 2.64
N HIS A 207 -2.93 -13.04 1.59
CA HIS A 207 -4.35 -13.24 1.76
C HIS A 207 -4.67 -14.71 2.09
N ILE A 208 -5.56 -14.93 3.06
CA ILE A 208 -6.03 -16.28 3.40
C ILE A 208 -6.97 -16.78 2.31
N THR A 209 -7.97 -15.99 1.95
CA THR A 209 -8.87 -16.25 0.82
C THR A 209 -8.68 -15.18 -0.24
N PRO A 210 -8.70 -15.55 -1.55
CA PRO A 210 -8.54 -14.60 -2.64
C PRO A 210 -9.54 -13.45 -2.57
N ASP A 211 -9.12 -12.31 -3.10
CA ASP A 211 -9.80 -11.02 -3.10
C ASP A 211 -10.98 -10.96 -4.09
N ASN A 212 -11.92 -11.93 -4.01
CA ASN A 212 -13.08 -11.98 -4.89
C ASN A 212 -14.32 -11.27 -4.33
N ASP A 213 -14.29 -10.89 -3.04
CA ASP A 213 -15.38 -10.21 -2.35
C ASP A 213 -14.91 -8.86 -1.83
N GLU A 214 -15.35 -7.77 -2.46
CA GLU A 214 -14.93 -6.39 -2.19
C GLU A 214 -15.08 -5.97 -0.71
N SER A 215 -16.05 -6.55 0.01
CA SER A 215 -16.34 -6.18 1.40
C SER A 215 -15.36 -6.76 2.42
N THR A 216 -14.60 -7.79 2.05
CA THR A 216 -13.79 -8.59 2.99
C THR A 216 -12.31 -8.65 2.66
N SER A 217 -11.91 -8.16 1.48
CA SER A 217 -10.56 -8.32 0.94
C SER A 217 -9.48 -7.59 1.74
N THR A 218 -9.81 -6.42 2.27
CA THR A 218 -8.87 -5.54 2.98
C THR A 218 -8.87 -5.71 4.49
N SER A 219 -9.66 -6.65 5.03
CA SER A 219 -9.69 -6.90 6.48
C SER A 219 -8.38 -7.57 6.95
N VAL A 220 -7.80 -7.06 8.04
CA VAL A 220 -6.64 -7.66 8.68
C VAL A 220 -6.85 -9.13 9.05
N THR A 221 -8.09 -9.55 9.33
CA THR A 221 -8.46 -10.94 9.64
C THR A 221 -8.38 -11.89 8.44
N ASN A 222 -8.30 -11.35 7.21
CA ASN A 222 -8.03 -12.09 5.98
C ASN A 222 -6.53 -12.11 5.63
N GLY A 223 -5.65 -11.71 6.54
CA GLY A 223 -4.23 -11.53 6.29
C GLY A 223 -3.32 -12.30 7.22
N LEU A 224 -2.22 -12.78 6.67
CA LEU A 224 -1.10 -13.38 7.39
C LEU A 224 0.19 -12.61 7.07
N SER A 225 0.96 -12.21 8.07
CA SER A 225 2.31 -11.70 7.84
C SER A 225 3.24 -12.88 7.60
N LEU A 226 3.71 -13.06 6.39
CA LEU A 226 4.60 -14.16 6.02
C LEU A 226 5.88 -13.64 5.38
N CYS A 227 7.01 -14.32 5.62
CA CYS A 227 8.22 -14.03 4.84
C CYS A 227 8.05 -14.56 3.40
N LYS A 228 8.86 -14.05 2.47
CA LYS A 228 8.79 -14.39 1.03
C LYS A 228 8.73 -15.90 0.78
N ILE A 229 9.50 -16.69 1.53
CA ILE A 229 9.52 -18.15 1.39
C ILE A 229 8.19 -18.75 1.84
N HIS A 230 7.72 -18.41 3.05
CA HIS A 230 6.47 -18.93 3.59
C HIS A 230 5.24 -18.44 2.82
N HIS A 231 5.26 -17.20 2.32
CA HIS A 231 4.19 -16.68 1.47
C HIS A 231 4.07 -17.49 0.18
N THR A 232 5.18 -17.66 -0.56
CA THR A 232 5.18 -18.45 -1.79
C THR A 232 4.75 -19.89 -1.53
N ALA A 233 5.28 -20.52 -0.46
CA ALA A 233 4.92 -21.89 -0.11
C ALA A 233 3.44 -22.04 0.28
N TYR A 234 2.85 -21.03 0.94
CA TYR A 234 1.42 -20.98 1.26
C TYR A 234 0.56 -20.84 0.00
N ASP A 235 0.94 -19.93 -0.91
CA ASP A 235 0.18 -19.68 -2.15
C ASP A 235 0.11 -20.92 -3.07
N ILE A 236 1.19 -21.71 -3.13
CA ILE A 236 1.25 -22.93 -3.95
C ILE A 236 0.86 -24.20 -3.19
N ASN A 237 0.22 -24.08 -2.03
CA ASN A 237 -0.23 -25.19 -1.20
C ASN A 237 0.87 -26.19 -0.78
N MET A 238 2.10 -25.73 -0.58
CA MET A 238 3.14 -26.50 0.14
C MET A 238 2.94 -26.41 1.65
N ILE A 239 2.30 -25.34 2.12
CA ILE A 239 1.93 -25.08 3.52
C ILE A 239 0.42 -24.90 3.62
N GLY A 240 -0.22 -25.58 4.55
CA GLY A 240 -1.58 -25.36 5.00
C GLY A 240 -1.60 -24.86 6.45
N ILE A 241 -2.62 -24.07 6.80
CA ILE A 241 -2.85 -23.61 8.17
C ILE A 241 -4.32 -23.90 8.51
N ASP A 242 -4.54 -24.71 9.55
CA ASP A 242 -5.90 -25.11 9.95
C ASP A 242 -6.57 -24.05 10.84
N ALA A 243 -7.86 -24.27 11.14
CA ALA A 243 -8.68 -23.38 11.98
C ALA A 243 -8.18 -23.26 13.43
N ASN A 244 -7.32 -24.17 13.89
CA ASN A 244 -6.69 -24.13 15.19
C ASN A 244 -5.34 -23.40 15.18
N TYR A 245 -5.00 -22.78 14.06
CA TYR A 245 -3.72 -22.11 13.83
C TYR A 245 -2.52 -23.07 13.85
N ILE A 246 -2.68 -24.32 13.41
CA ILE A 246 -1.58 -25.29 13.28
C ILE A 246 -1.08 -25.27 11.84
N VAL A 247 0.23 -25.20 11.67
CA VAL A 247 0.91 -25.25 10.39
C VAL A 247 1.08 -26.70 9.94
N HIS A 248 0.72 -26.98 8.70
CA HIS A 248 0.88 -28.29 8.06
C HIS A 248 1.75 -28.15 6.82
N ILE A 249 2.73 -29.04 6.70
CA ILE A 249 3.58 -29.13 5.49
C ILE A 249 3.11 -30.35 4.70
N ARG A 250 3.03 -30.18 3.37
CA ARG A 250 2.61 -31.25 2.45
C ARG A 250 3.56 -32.44 2.51
N GLU A 251 3.03 -33.65 2.40
CA GLU A 251 3.77 -34.90 2.65
C GLU A 251 4.98 -35.10 1.73
N ASP A 252 4.86 -34.77 0.45
CA ASP A 252 5.97 -34.83 -0.51
C ASP A 252 7.16 -33.96 -0.07
N ILE A 253 6.90 -32.77 0.47
CA ILE A 253 7.94 -31.89 1.01
C ILE A 253 8.59 -32.45 2.27
N LEU A 254 7.81 -33.11 3.13
CA LEU A 254 8.34 -33.78 4.33
C LEU A 254 9.28 -34.94 3.99
N LEU A 255 9.07 -35.59 2.84
CA LEU A 255 9.88 -36.72 2.36
C LEU A 255 11.14 -36.28 1.61
N GLU A 256 11.23 -35.03 1.17
CA GLU A 256 12.42 -34.51 0.50
C GLU A 256 13.64 -34.49 1.44
N THR A 257 14.85 -34.68 0.86
CA THR A 257 16.11 -34.76 1.62
C THR A 257 17.13 -33.78 1.08
N ASN A 258 16.95 -32.45 1.34
CA ASN A 258 17.90 -31.47 0.80
C ASN A 258 17.96 -30.17 1.59
N GLY A 259 19.13 -29.86 2.11
CA GLY A 259 19.57 -28.54 2.53
C GLY A 259 18.90 -27.95 3.76
N PRO A 260 19.61 -27.07 4.46
CA PRO A 260 19.17 -26.53 5.75
C PRO A 260 17.91 -25.65 5.64
N MET A 261 17.66 -24.97 4.51
CA MET A 261 16.46 -24.15 4.34
C MET A 261 15.20 -24.99 4.22
N LEU A 262 15.26 -26.14 3.56
CA LEU A 262 14.15 -27.08 3.52
C LEU A 262 13.88 -27.66 4.91
N GLU A 263 14.92 -28.12 5.59
CA GLU A 263 14.79 -28.74 6.92
C GLU A 263 14.29 -27.73 7.97
N HIS A 264 15.05 -26.68 8.21
CA HIS A 264 14.75 -25.72 9.28
C HIS A 264 13.72 -24.66 8.88
N GLY A 265 13.62 -24.32 7.59
CA GLY A 265 12.71 -23.29 7.11
C GLY A 265 11.30 -23.77 6.76
N LEU A 266 11.12 -25.04 6.45
CA LEU A 266 9.82 -25.62 6.05
C LEU A 266 9.43 -26.83 6.92
N LYS A 267 10.21 -27.93 6.90
CA LYS A 267 9.83 -29.19 7.53
C LYS A 267 9.62 -29.09 9.02
N GLU A 268 10.53 -28.40 9.74
CA GLU A 268 10.41 -28.17 11.20
C GLU A 268 9.20 -27.29 11.58
N MET A 269 8.58 -26.60 10.62
CA MET A 269 7.36 -25.85 10.87
C MET A 269 6.13 -26.76 10.94
N HIS A 270 6.22 -28.03 10.51
CA HIS A 270 5.12 -28.97 10.57
C HIS A 270 4.62 -29.22 11.99
N LYS A 271 3.29 -29.07 12.19
CA LYS A 271 2.62 -29.18 13.52
C LYS A 271 2.99 -28.10 14.52
N THR A 272 3.72 -27.05 14.12
CA THR A 272 3.92 -25.90 15.00
C THR A 272 2.69 -24.99 15.02
N LYS A 273 2.56 -24.22 16.09
CA LYS A 273 1.48 -23.25 16.21
C LYS A 273 1.85 -21.93 15.56
N LEU A 274 0.95 -21.42 14.72
CA LEU A 274 1.07 -20.11 14.11
C LEU A 274 1.10 -19.01 15.18
N TRP A 275 1.97 -18.03 15.00
CA TRP A 275 1.91 -16.80 15.77
C TRP A 275 0.78 -15.93 15.28
N VAL A 276 -0.13 -15.53 16.18
CA VAL A 276 -1.27 -14.68 15.86
C VAL A 276 -1.19 -13.36 16.62
N PRO A 277 -1.81 -12.28 16.11
CA PRO A 277 -1.89 -11.01 16.82
C PRO A 277 -2.45 -11.14 18.24
N LEU A 278 -1.93 -10.33 19.18
CA LEU A 278 -2.44 -10.27 20.54
C LEU A 278 -3.89 -9.79 20.58
N ALA A 279 -4.20 -8.74 19.78
CA ALA A 279 -5.56 -8.22 19.64
C ALA A 279 -6.44 -9.24 18.92
N ILE A 280 -7.47 -9.75 19.59
CA ILE A 280 -8.39 -10.78 19.07
C ILE A 280 -9.03 -10.34 17.73
N VAL A 281 -9.42 -9.06 17.63
CA VAL A 281 -10.04 -8.48 16.45
C VAL A 281 -9.14 -8.43 15.21
N ALA A 282 -7.83 -8.64 15.38
CA ALA A 282 -6.85 -8.66 14.29
C ALA A 282 -6.35 -10.09 13.97
N ARG A 283 -6.85 -11.10 14.67
CA ARG A 283 -6.45 -12.50 14.42
C ARG A 283 -7.02 -13.02 13.12
N PRO A 284 -6.30 -13.93 12.45
CA PRO A 284 -6.84 -14.62 11.28
C PRO A 284 -8.19 -15.26 11.57
N ASP A 285 -9.12 -15.12 10.63
CA ASP A 285 -10.44 -15.72 10.72
C ASP A 285 -10.34 -17.25 10.58
N PRO A 286 -10.77 -18.04 11.59
CA PRO A 286 -10.69 -19.51 11.55
C PRO A 286 -11.52 -20.15 10.43
N GLU A 287 -12.65 -19.55 10.05
CA GLU A 287 -13.48 -20.07 8.96
C GLU A 287 -12.81 -19.92 7.61
N ARG A 288 -12.15 -18.77 7.38
CA ARG A 288 -11.33 -18.55 6.18
C ARG A 288 -10.14 -19.50 6.13
N LEU A 289 -9.42 -19.68 7.24
CA LEU A 289 -8.34 -20.65 7.34
C LEU A 289 -8.84 -22.07 7.03
N ASN A 290 -9.97 -22.47 7.59
CA ASN A 290 -10.55 -23.78 7.32
C ASN A 290 -10.90 -23.98 5.84
N LYS A 291 -11.51 -22.98 5.21
CA LYS A 291 -11.81 -23.02 3.78
C LYS A 291 -10.54 -23.20 2.94
N ARG A 292 -9.50 -22.42 3.22
CA ARG A 292 -8.21 -22.50 2.52
C ARG A 292 -7.48 -23.83 2.83
N PHE A 293 -7.60 -24.35 4.05
CA PHE A 293 -7.00 -25.62 4.46
C PHE A 293 -7.63 -26.82 3.73
N ILE A 294 -8.93 -26.79 3.44
CA ILE A 294 -9.57 -27.82 2.60
C ILE A 294 -8.93 -27.85 1.21
N GLU A 295 -8.68 -26.69 0.60
CA GLU A 295 -7.97 -26.62 -0.71
C GLU A 295 -6.56 -27.22 -0.65
N PHE A 296 -5.85 -27.03 0.45
CA PHE A 296 -4.54 -27.64 0.69
C PHE A 296 -4.62 -29.17 0.80
N THR A 297 -5.67 -29.72 1.41
CA THR A 297 -5.79 -31.19 1.63
C THR A 297 -6.23 -31.97 0.39
N ILE A 298 -6.75 -31.29 -0.64
CA ILE A 298 -7.23 -31.93 -1.88
C ILE A 298 -6.08 -32.09 -2.91
N GLN A 299 -4.98 -31.42 -2.74
CA GLN A 299 -3.79 -31.49 -3.61
C GLN A 299 -2.81 -32.54 -3.11
#